data_2f448830585495b6ee07c14434a73677
#
_entry.id   2f448830585495b6ee07c14434a73677
#
_cell.length_a   1.000
_cell.length_b   1.000
_cell.length_c   1.000
_cell.angle_alpha   90.00
_cell.angle_beta   90.00
_cell.angle_gamma   90.00
#
_symmetry.space_group_name_H-M   'P 1'
#
loop_
_entity.id
_entity.type
_entity.pdbx_description
1 polymer ?
#
loop_
_entity_poly.entity_id
_entity_poly.type
_entity_poly.pdbx_seq_one_letter_code
_entity_poly.pdbx_strand_id
1 'polypeptide(L)'
;MSGHSKWSSIKHKKAIKDAKRGKVFTKMIKEITVAARMGGGDINANPRLRTAVNTAKASSMPSDNIDRAIKKGTGDLEGVNYEEVSYEGYGPAGVAIMVSVLTDNRNRTVAEVRNLFGKHGGNLGETGCVAWMFSKKGVITVDKTAAVEERLFEVALDAGADDIADAGEVLEVTVSPDKLEDVKAALEKDGVAVGSAEVTMVPQSTVTLRGRDAEQTLKLLEILEDHDDVQKVAANVDIPQEEVERLSA
;
A
#
# COMPACT_ATOMS: atom_id res chain seq x y z
N MET A 1 0.48 -16.46 7.06
CA MET A 1 0.70 -15.16 7.75
C MET A 1 1.13 -14.15 6.71
N SER A 2 0.44 -13.04 6.60
CA SER A 2 0.75 -12.02 5.59
C SER A 2 1.92 -11.13 6.05
N GLY A 3 3.02 -11.13 5.29
CA GLY A 3 4.19 -10.28 5.58
C GLY A 3 3.93 -8.78 5.34
N HIS A 4 2.82 -8.46 4.66
CA HIS A 4 2.46 -7.10 4.30
C HIS A 4 2.07 -6.27 5.53
N SER A 5 1.31 -6.83 6.46
CA SER A 5 0.85 -6.11 7.66
C SER A 5 1.95 -5.90 8.68
N LYS A 6 2.86 -6.85 8.84
CA LYS A 6 4.02 -6.67 9.73
C LYS A 6 4.91 -5.51 9.23
N TRP A 7 5.11 -5.42 7.92
CA TRP A 7 5.81 -4.28 7.32
C TRP A 7 5.04 -2.96 7.54
N SER A 8 3.73 -2.97 7.34
CA SER A 8 2.87 -1.81 7.60
C SER A 8 2.93 -1.35 9.05
N SER A 9 2.95 -2.28 10.03
CA SER A 9 3.07 -1.96 11.46
C SER A 9 4.42 -1.33 11.82
N ILE A 10 5.52 -1.83 11.23
CA ILE A 10 6.86 -1.24 11.39
C ILE A 10 6.86 0.21 10.85
N LYS A 11 6.24 0.42 9.72
CA LYS A 11 6.10 1.73 9.07
C LYS A 11 5.33 2.73 9.95
N HIS A 12 4.22 2.30 10.58
CA HIS A 12 3.45 3.17 11.47
C HIS A 12 4.25 3.63 12.70
N LYS A 13 5.11 2.80 13.26
CA LYS A 13 5.99 3.18 14.38
C LYS A 13 7.11 4.15 13.99
N LYS A 14 7.60 4.10 12.74
CA LYS A 14 8.66 4.98 12.21
C LYS A 14 8.14 6.25 11.52
N ALA A 15 6.85 6.34 11.23
CA ALA A 15 6.29 7.48 10.53
C ALA A 15 6.19 8.69 11.46
N ILE A 16 6.70 9.76 10.95
CA ILE A 16 6.31 11.16 11.16
C ILE A 16 7.49 12.07 11.49
N LYS A 17 7.89 12.81 10.48
CA LYS A 17 8.30 14.23 10.62
C LYS A 17 7.90 14.97 9.34
N ASP A 18 7.65 16.25 9.45
CA ASP A 18 7.03 17.15 8.46
C ASP A 18 7.58 17.09 7.02
N ALA A 19 8.83 16.68 6.81
CA ALA A 19 9.40 16.45 5.48
C ALA A 19 8.74 15.30 4.70
N LYS A 20 8.21 14.28 5.39
CA LYS A 20 7.45 13.19 4.77
C LYS A 20 6.04 13.61 4.32
N ARG A 21 5.46 14.63 4.96
CA ARG A 21 4.10 15.10 4.66
C ARG A 21 3.96 15.66 3.24
N GLY A 22 4.97 16.40 2.76
CA GLY A 22 4.99 16.91 1.38
C GLY A 22 5.02 15.79 0.34
N LYS A 23 5.85 14.76 0.56
CA LYS A 23 5.92 13.58 -0.32
C LYS A 23 4.61 12.80 -0.35
N VAL A 24 4.01 12.59 0.80
CA VAL A 24 2.70 11.90 0.93
C VAL A 24 1.63 12.66 0.14
N PHE A 25 1.57 13.98 0.27
CA PHE A 25 0.61 14.79 -0.48
C PHE A 25 0.86 14.74 -1.99
N THR A 26 2.12 14.75 -2.43
CA THR A 26 2.46 14.62 -3.86
C THR A 26 1.95 13.30 -4.44
N LYS A 27 2.12 12.18 -3.73
CA LYS A 27 1.61 10.87 -4.15
C LYS A 27 0.08 10.84 -4.22
N MET A 28 -0.59 11.40 -3.21
CA MET A 28 -2.06 11.49 -3.20
C MET A 28 -2.59 12.36 -4.34
N ILE A 29 -1.94 13.49 -4.65
CA ILE A 29 -2.30 14.35 -5.78
C ILE A 29 -2.17 13.58 -7.10
N LYS A 30 -1.10 12.81 -7.31
CA LYS A 30 -0.95 11.96 -8.49
C LYS A 30 -2.09 10.95 -8.61
N GLU A 31 -2.40 10.23 -7.53
CA GLU A 31 -3.47 9.23 -7.50
C GLU A 31 -4.85 9.85 -7.79
N ILE A 32 -5.20 10.98 -7.16
CA ILE A 32 -6.44 11.71 -7.41
C ILE A 32 -6.53 12.14 -8.89
N THR A 33 -5.43 12.67 -9.43
CA THR A 33 -5.38 13.13 -10.83
C THR A 33 -5.61 11.99 -11.81
N VAL A 34 -4.96 10.84 -11.58
CA VAL A 34 -5.11 9.65 -12.43
C VAL A 34 -6.51 9.04 -12.27
N ALA A 35 -7.01 8.93 -11.04
CA ALA A 35 -8.36 8.41 -10.79
C ALA A 35 -9.45 9.26 -11.47
N ALA A 36 -9.34 10.61 -11.39
CA ALA A 36 -10.26 11.52 -12.04
C ALA A 36 -10.17 11.44 -13.58
N ARG A 37 -8.97 11.25 -14.13
CA ARG A 37 -8.78 11.07 -15.58
C ARG A 37 -9.43 9.79 -16.10
N MET A 38 -9.29 8.68 -15.38
CA MET A 38 -9.77 7.38 -15.83
C MET A 38 -11.27 7.19 -15.68
N GLY A 39 -11.85 7.71 -14.60
CA GLY A 39 -13.25 7.46 -14.23
C GLY A 39 -14.12 8.74 -14.10
N GLY A 40 -13.60 9.92 -14.46
CA GLY A 40 -14.30 11.19 -14.30
C GLY A 40 -14.16 11.78 -12.89
N GLY A 41 -14.54 13.07 -12.76
CA GLY A 41 -14.38 13.88 -11.54
C GLY A 41 -15.49 13.71 -10.51
N ASP A 42 -16.54 12.93 -10.79
CA ASP A 42 -17.62 12.66 -9.82
C ASP A 42 -17.22 11.58 -8.83
N ILE A 43 -17.03 11.99 -7.57
CA ILE A 43 -16.63 11.11 -6.45
C ILE A 43 -17.68 10.02 -6.21
N ASN A 44 -18.96 10.27 -6.48
CA ASN A 44 -20.02 9.29 -6.26
C ASN A 44 -20.05 8.22 -7.34
N ALA A 45 -19.69 8.57 -8.57
CA ALA A 45 -19.66 7.67 -9.73
C ALA A 45 -18.30 6.97 -9.92
N ASN A 46 -17.23 7.47 -9.27
CA ASN A 46 -15.86 6.98 -9.43
C ASN A 46 -15.31 6.40 -8.11
N PRO A 47 -15.39 5.07 -7.87
CA PRO A 47 -14.93 4.44 -6.64
C PRO A 47 -13.44 4.67 -6.35
N ARG A 48 -12.57 4.61 -7.38
CA ARG A 48 -11.12 4.88 -7.23
C ARG A 48 -10.87 6.30 -6.75
N LEU A 49 -11.55 7.27 -7.34
CA LEU A 49 -11.45 8.67 -6.94
C LEU A 49 -11.97 8.88 -5.52
N ARG A 50 -13.09 8.26 -5.17
CA ARG A 50 -13.66 8.32 -3.81
C ARG A 50 -12.67 7.83 -2.77
N THR A 51 -12.06 6.67 -2.98
CA THR A 51 -11.03 6.11 -2.08
C THR A 51 -9.83 7.06 -1.96
N ALA A 52 -9.30 7.56 -3.08
CA ALA A 52 -8.17 8.49 -3.09
C ALA A 52 -8.47 9.79 -2.33
N VAL A 53 -9.67 10.37 -2.53
CA VAL A 53 -10.12 11.58 -1.83
C VAL A 53 -10.31 11.33 -0.33
N ASN A 54 -10.89 10.19 0.07
CA ASN A 54 -11.06 9.84 1.47
C ASN A 54 -9.70 9.68 2.18
N THR A 55 -8.73 9.02 1.53
CA THR A 55 -7.36 8.88 2.05
C THR A 55 -6.67 10.25 2.19
N ALA A 56 -6.85 11.15 1.21
CA ALA A 56 -6.29 12.50 1.27
C ALA A 56 -6.90 13.32 2.41
N LYS A 57 -8.23 13.25 2.62
CA LYS A 57 -8.93 13.90 3.74
C LYS A 57 -8.47 13.35 5.10
N ALA A 58 -8.35 12.04 5.23
CA ALA A 58 -7.83 11.39 6.45
C ALA A 58 -6.40 11.84 6.79
N SER A 59 -5.59 12.14 5.75
CA SER A 59 -4.24 12.70 5.90
C SER A 59 -4.22 14.22 6.10
N SER A 60 -5.38 14.85 6.30
CA SER A 60 -5.52 16.30 6.48
C SER A 60 -5.01 17.12 5.29
N MET A 61 -5.20 16.63 4.06
CA MET A 61 -4.92 17.42 2.85
C MET A 61 -5.96 18.53 2.69
N PRO A 62 -5.55 19.78 2.41
CA PRO A 62 -6.50 20.86 2.13
C PRO A 62 -7.42 20.56 0.95
N SER A 63 -8.72 20.90 1.09
CA SER A 63 -9.73 20.68 0.03
C SER A 63 -9.35 21.28 -1.30
N ASP A 64 -8.75 22.48 -1.30
CA ASP A 64 -8.30 23.15 -2.51
C ASP A 64 -7.28 22.33 -3.32
N ASN A 65 -6.42 21.55 -2.64
CA ASN A 65 -5.46 20.67 -3.32
C ASN A 65 -6.16 19.48 -3.94
N ILE A 66 -7.16 18.91 -3.28
CA ILE A 66 -8.00 17.82 -3.78
C ILE A 66 -8.76 18.27 -5.02
N ASP A 67 -9.48 19.41 -4.95
CA ASP A 67 -10.28 19.95 -6.04
C ASP A 67 -9.40 20.30 -7.26
N ARG A 68 -8.22 20.87 -7.00
CA ARG A 68 -7.26 21.18 -8.06
C ARG A 68 -6.71 19.91 -8.74
N ALA A 69 -6.47 18.85 -7.98
CA ALA A 69 -6.02 17.56 -8.52
C ALA A 69 -7.12 16.91 -9.38
N ILE A 70 -8.38 16.95 -8.95
CA ILE A 70 -9.52 16.47 -9.73
C ILE A 70 -9.63 17.25 -11.04
N LYS A 71 -9.61 18.58 -11.00
CA LYS A 71 -9.68 19.44 -12.20
C LYS A 71 -8.54 19.20 -13.18
N LYS A 72 -7.33 18.89 -12.69
CA LYS A 72 -6.21 18.48 -13.55
C LYS A 72 -6.47 17.13 -14.22
N GLY A 73 -7.09 16.20 -13.50
CA GLY A 73 -7.44 14.89 -14.02
C GLY A 73 -8.53 14.95 -15.10
N THR A 74 -9.57 15.75 -14.89
CA THR A 74 -10.68 15.94 -15.84
C THR A 74 -10.31 16.80 -17.07
N GLY A 75 -9.16 17.51 -17.04
CA GLY A 75 -8.74 18.40 -18.11
C GLY A 75 -9.23 19.83 -17.97
N ASP A 76 -9.95 20.18 -16.89
CA ASP A 76 -10.40 21.56 -16.63
C ASP A 76 -9.25 22.50 -16.22
N LEU A 77 -8.13 21.92 -15.81
CA LEU A 77 -6.88 22.62 -15.56
C LEU A 77 -5.72 21.94 -16.28
N GLU A 78 -4.77 22.73 -16.75
CA GLU A 78 -3.53 22.23 -17.32
C GLU A 78 -2.77 21.38 -16.29
N GLY A 79 -2.35 20.17 -16.66
CA GLY A 79 -1.73 19.22 -15.75
C GLY A 79 -0.77 18.27 -16.45
N VAL A 80 0.03 17.59 -15.65
CA VAL A 80 0.98 16.59 -16.10
C VAL A 80 0.25 15.28 -16.40
N ASN A 81 0.63 14.61 -17.48
CA ASN A 81 0.16 13.27 -17.81
C ASN A 81 0.99 12.25 -17.02
N TYR A 82 0.34 11.56 -16.08
CA TYR A 82 0.95 10.44 -15.39
C TYR A 82 0.56 9.11 -16.06
N GLU A 83 1.57 8.25 -16.21
CA GLU A 83 1.43 6.87 -16.63
C GLU A 83 1.47 5.96 -15.41
N GLU A 84 0.58 4.96 -15.39
CA GLU A 84 0.60 3.90 -14.37
C GLU A 84 1.48 2.76 -14.87
N VAL A 85 2.52 2.41 -14.13
CA VAL A 85 3.51 1.39 -14.48
C VAL A 85 3.75 0.50 -13.26
N SER A 86 3.85 -0.82 -13.49
CA SER A 86 4.36 -1.76 -12.48
C SER A 86 5.77 -2.18 -12.83
N TYR A 87 6.65 -2.14 -11.84
CA TYR A 87 7.98 -2.73 -11.91
C TYR A 87 8.05 -3.95 -11.01
N GLU A 88 8.82 -4.93 -11.44
CA GLU A 88 8.96 -6.22 -10.79
C GLU A 88 10.44 -6.55 -10.60
N GLY A 89 10.78 -7.18 -9.50
CA GLY A 89 12.15 -7.55 -9.23
C GLY A 89 12.32 -8.44 -8.00
N TYR A 90 13.56 -8.77 -7.75
CA TYR A 90 13.96 -9.56 -6.60
C TYR A 90 14.85 -8.73 -5.68
N GLY A 91 14.55 -8.73 -4.40
CA GLY A 91 15.39 -8.19 -3.34
C GLY A 91 16.39 -9.22 -2.81
N PRO A 92 17.11 -8.88 -1.72
CA PRO A 92 18.00 -9.81 -1.04
C PRO A 92 17.32 -11.15 -0.73
N ALA A 93 18.10 -12.23 -0.75
CA ALA A 93 17.62 -13.61 -0.52
C ALA A 93 16.46 -14.06 -1.43
N GLY A 94 16.25 -13.42 -2.59
CA GLY A 94 15.24 -13.80 -3.56
C GLY A 94 13.81 -13.35 -3.21
N VAL A 95 13.65 -12.37 -2.33
CA VAL A 95 12.33 -11.77 -2.03
C VAL A 95 11.76 -11.16 -3.30
N ALA A 96 10.55 -11.58 -3.68
CA ALA A 96 9.82 -10.99 -4.79
C ALA A 96 9.25 -9.62 -4.38
N ILE A 97 9.44 -8.61 -5.23
CA ILE A 97 9.01 -7.23 -4.97
C ILE A 97 8.26 -6.70 -6.19
N MET A 98 7.05 -6.17 -5.94
CA MET A 98 6.28 -5.40 -6.91
C MET A 98 6.25 -3.93 -6.51
N VAL A 99 6.45 -3.04 -7.49
CA VAL A 99 6.49 -1.58 -7.28
C VAL A 99 5.48 -0.93 -8.21
N SER A 100 4.40 -0.40 -7.67
CA SER A 100 3.40 0.37 -8.42
C SER A 100 3.80 1.84 -8.47
N VAL A 101 3.80 2.41 -9.66
CA VAL A 101 4.36 3.73 -9.96
C VAL A 101 3.36 4.59 -10.73
N LEU A 102 3.29 5.87 -10.39
CA LEU A 102 2.67 6.92 -11.20
C LEU A 102 3.74 7.94 -11.60
N THR A 103 4.11 7.97 -12.85
CA THR A 103 5.21 8.80 -13.35
C THR A 103 4.83 9.60 -14.60
N ASP A 104 5.41 10.77 -14.73
CA ASP A 104 5.39 11.59 -15.93
C ASP A 104 6.58 11.27 -16.87
N ASN A 105 7.54 10.46 -16.40
CA ASN A 105 8.72 10.07 -17.18
C ASN A 105 9.16 8.65 -16.85
N ARG A 106 8.66 7.69 -17.62
CA ARG A 106 8.94 6.27 -17.44
C ARG A 106 10.44 5.93 -17.50
N ASN A 107 11.19 6.59 -18.40
CA ASN A 107 12.62 6.31 -18.58
C ASN A 107 13.44 6.76 -17.37
N ARG A 108 13.13 7.92 -16.80
CA ARG A 108 13.73 8.38 -15.55
C ARG A 108 13.45 7.39 -14.43
N THR A 109 12.16 7.10 -14.20
CA THR A 109 11.75 6.28 -13.06
C THR A 109 12.27 4.85 -13.11
N VAL A 110 12.30 4.20 -14.31
CA VAL A 110 12.87 2.85 -14.42
C VAL A 110 14.37 2.82 -14.11
N ALA A 111 15.10 3.87 -14.50
CA ALA A 111 16.53 3.97 -14.22
C ALA A 111 16.79 4.17 -12.71
N GLU A 112 15.98 5.02 -12.06
CA GLU A 112 16.08 5.27 -10.62
C GLU A 112 15.71 4.02 -9.82
N VAL A 113 14.58 3.37 -10.11
CA VAL A 113 14.15 2.13 -9.45
C VAL A 113 15.19 1.01 -9.64
N ARG A 114 15.74 0.83 -10.87
CA ARG A 114 16.79 -0.16 -11.11
C ARG A 114 18.06 0.11 -10.29
N ASN A 115 18.45 1.37 -10.17
CA ASN A 115 19.58 1.78 -9.33
C ASN A 115 19.32 1.49 -7.84
N LEU A 116 18.10 1.72 -7.34
CA LEU A 116 17.73 1.41 -5.97
C LEU A 116 17.83 -0.09 -5.69
N PHE A 117 17.25 -0.93 -6.56
CA PHE A 117 17.39 -2.39 -6.42
C PHE A 117 18.87 -2.81 -6.40
N GLY A 118 19.67 -2.37 -7.37
CA GLY A 118 21.08 -2.75 -7.48
C GLY A 118 21.92 -2.32 -6.28
N LYS A 119 21.71 -1.12 -5.74
CA LYS A 119 22.44 -0.62 -4.57
C LYS A 119 22.13 -1.37 -3.27
N HIS A 120 20.94 -1.97 -3.18
CA HIS A 120 20.47 -2.66 -1.98
C HIS A 120 20.42 -4.18 -2.13
N GLY A 121 21.22 -4.75 -3.01
CA GLY A 121 21.40 -6.20 -3.13
C GLY A 121 20.27 -6.91 -3.89
N GLY A 122 19.45 -6.16 -4.61
CA GLY A 122 18.38 -6.68 -5.45
C GLY A 122 18.65 -6.51 -6.93
N ASN A 123 17.70 -6.94 -7.75
CA ASN A 123 17.72 -6.81 -9.20
C ASN A 123 16.32 -6.53 -9.76
N LEU A 124 16.20 -5.51 -10.60
CA LEU A 124 14.97 -5.26 -11.35
C LEU A 124 14.84 -6.29 -12.48
N GLY A 125 13.75 -7.03 -12.49
CA GLY A 125 13.45 -8.06 -13.48
C GLY A 125 12.63 -7.55 -14.66
N GLU A 126 12.21 -8.49 -15.50
CA GLU A 126 11.28 -8.24 -16.60
C GLU A 126 9.82 -8.28 -16.08
N THR A 127 8.92 -7.64 -16.81
CA THR A 127 7.47 -7.68 -16.50
C THR A 127 6.97 -9.12 -16.47
N GLY A 128 6.25 -9.50 -15.43
CA GLY A 128 5.71 -10.84 -15.22
C GLY A 128 6.64 -11.79 -14.45
N CYS A 129 7.85 -11.35 -14.05
CA CYS A 129 8.78 -12.23 -13.34
C CYS A 129 8.34 -12.59 -11.92
N VAL A 130 7.56 -11.73 -11.24
CA VAL A 130 7.04 -11.98 -9.90
C VAL A 130 5.54 -11.76 -9.75
N ALA A 131 4.87 -11.13 -10.71
CA ALA A 131 3.44 -10.77 -10.60
C ALA A 131 2.54 -11.98 -10.29
N TRP A 132 2.86 -13.15 -10.81
CA TRP A 132 2.14 -14.41 -10.58
C TRP A 132 2.17 -14.88 -9.12
N MET A 133 3.11 -14.38 -8.33
CA MET A 133 3.24 -14.70 -6.89
C MET A 133 2.30 -13.88 -6.02
N PHE A 134 1.61 -12.90 -6.59
CA PHE A 134 0.75 -11.97 -5.86
C PHE A 134 -0.69 -12.03 -6.37
N SER A 135 -1.62 -11.75 -5.47
CA SER A 135 -3.05 -11.59 -5.80
C SER A 135 -3.52 -10.21 -5.36
N LYS A 136 -4.30 -9.55 -6.21
CA LYS A 136 -4.92 -8.27 -5.85
C LYS A 136 -6.05 -8.52 -4.86
N LYS A 137 -5.96 -7.98 -3.66
CA LYS A 137 -6.92 -8.14 -2.56
C LYS A 137 -7.23 -6.80 -1.88
N GLY A 138 -8.39 -6.72 -1.27
CA GLY A 138 -8.68 -5.72 -0.25
C GLY A 138 -8.08 -6.18 1.08
N VAL A 139 -7.43 -5.29 1.81
CA VAL A 139 -6.86 -5.55 3.13
C VAL A 139 -7.38 -4.49 4.09
N ILE A 140 -7.96 -4.94 5.20
CA ILE A 140 -8.43 -4.10 6.30
C ILE A 140 -7.60 -4.45 7.53
N THR A 141 -7.03 -3.45 8.20
CA THR A 141 -6.32 -3.65 9.47
C THR A 141 -7.15 -3.14 10.64
N VAL A 142 -7.16 -3.89 11.71
CA VAL A 142 -7.87 -3.57 12.96
C VAL A 142 -6.92 -3.78 14.13
N ASP A 143 -6.85 -2.84 15.07
CA ASP A 143 -6.03 -2.98 16.26
C ASP A 143 -6.48 -4.17 17.10
N LYS A 144 -5.53 -5.01 17.48
CA LYS A 144 -5.81 -6.26 18.18
C LYS A 144 -6.10 -6.00 19.65
N THR A 145 -7.34 -6.25 20.05
CA THR A 145 -7.73 -6.37 21.46
C THR A 145 -8.60 -7.62 21.62
N ALA A 146 -8.56 -8.28 22.78
CA ALA A 146 -9.31 -9.52 23.02
C ALA A 146 -10.82 -9.38 22.76
N ALA A 147 -11.41 -8.25 23.10
CA ALA A 147 -12.84 -7.98 22.87
C ALA A 147 -13.18 -7.77 21.38
N VAL A 148 -12.21 -7.34 20.59
CA VAL A 148 -12.40 -7.10 19.15
C VAL A 148 -12.24 -8.40 18.36
N GLU A 149 -11.38 -9.32 18.81
CA GLU A 149 -11.04 -10.52 18.05
C GLU A 149 -12.26 -11.43 17.78
N GLU A 150 -13.03 -11.80 18.83
CA GLU A 150 -14.21 -12.67 18.65
C GLU A 150 -15.26 -12.04 17.74
N ARG A 151 -15.55 -10.75 17.96
CA ARG A 151 -16.58 -10.03 17.21
C ARG A 151 -16.16 -9.75 15.76
N LEU A 152 -14.86 -9.48 15.54
CA LEU A 152 -14.30 -9.28 14.21
C LEU A 152 -14.50 -10.51 13.31
N PHE A 153 -14.23 -11.71 13.83
CA PHE A 153 -14.36 -12.95 13.07
C PHE A 153 -15.80 -13.14 12.57
N GLU A 154 -16.77 -12.97 13.46
CA GLU A 154 -18.20 -13.15 13.13
C GLU A 154 -18.63 -12.12 12.05
N VAL A 155 -18.42 -10.84 12.32
CA VAL A 155 -18.87 -9.75 11.45
C VAL A 155 -18.15 -9.76 10.09
N ALA A 156 -16.84 -9.98 10.06
CA ALA A 156 -16.09 -9.96 8.83
C ALA A 156 -16.43 -11.13 7.92
N LEU A 157 -16.58 -12.34 8.45
CA LEU A 157 -16.93 -13.53 7.65
C LEU A 157 -18.34 -13.41 7.09
N ASP A 158 -19.31 -12.94 7.91
CA ASP A 158 -20.69 -12.73 7.47
C ASP A 158 -20.78 -11.64 6.38
N ALA A 159 -19.92 -10.63 6.45
CA ALA A 159 -19.82 -9.59 5.43
C ALA A 159 -19.07 -10.05 4.14
N GLY A 160 -18.45 -11.22 4.17
CA GLY A 160 -17.81 -11.85 3.01
C GLY A 160 -16.29 -11.65 2.95
N ALA A 161 -15.62 -11.60 4.10
CA ALA A 161 -14.16 -11.69 4.17
C ALA A 161 -13.68 -13.06 3.68
N ASP A 162 -12.53 -13.07 3.00
CA ASP A 162 -11.88 -14.28 2.50
C ASP A 162 -11.05 -14.95 3.60
N ASP A 163 -10.35 -14.14 4.43
CA ASP A 163 -9.45 -14.63 5.48
C ASP A 163 -9.23 -13.55 6.56
N ILE A 164 -8.88 -14.00 7.75
CA ILE A 164 -8.48 -13.14 8.87
C ILE A 164 -7.20 -13.70 9.48
N ALA A 165 -6.16 -12.89 9.49
CA ALA A 165 -4.84 -13.27 9.97
C ALA A 165 -4.38 -12.40 11.14
N ASP A 166 -3.69 -13.02 12.09
CA ASP A 166 -2.97 -12.33 13.16
C ASP A 166 -1.64 -11.79 12.61
N ALA A 167 -1.49 -10.48 12.57
CA ALA A 167 -0.28 -9.79 12.13
C ALA A 167 0.50 -9.15 13.30
N GLY A 168 0.30 -9.65 14.51
CA GLY A 168 0.97 -9.22 15.74
C GLY A 168 0.18 -8.16 16.51
N GLU A 169 0.38 -6.88 16.27
CA GLU A 169 -0.35 -5.80 16.94
C GLU A 169 -1.72 -5.51 16.30
N VAL A 170 -1.93 -5.99 15.07
CA VAL A 170 -3.18 -5.83 14.34
C VAL A 170 -3.71 -7.17 13.83
N LEU A 171 -5.02 -7.22 13.61
CA LEU A 171 -5.68 -8.25 12.83
C LEU A 171 -5.84 -7.76 11.39
N GLU A 172 -5.53 -8.61 10.44
CA GLU A 172 -5.64 -8.34 9.00
C GLU A 172 -6.81 -9.11 8.41
N VAL A 173 -7.80 -8.40 7.90
CA VAL A 173 -8.95 -8.97 7.19
C VAL A 173 -8.69 -8.84 5.69
N THR A 174 -8.62 -9.98 5.01
CA THR A 174 -8.44 -10.05 3.55
C THR A 174 -9.77 -10.27 2.88
N VAL A 175 -10.05 -9.50 1.84
CA VAL A 175 -11.32 -9.54 1.09
C VAL A 175 -11.07 -9.46 -0.41
N SER A 176 -12.06 -9.83 -1.22
CA SER A 176 -12.07 -9.48 -2.64
C SER A 176 -12.10 -7.95 -2.80
N PRO A 177 -11.39 -7.37 -3.79
CA PRO A 177 -11.27 -5.92 -3.95
C PRO A 177 -12.61 -5.17 -4.05
N ASP A 178 -13.62 -5.81 -4.65
CA ASP A 178 -14.98 -5.29 -4.81
C ASP A 178 -15.78 -5.24 -3.51
N LYS A 179 -15.44 -6.09 -2.53
CA LYS A 179 -16.11 -6.16 -1.22
C LYS A 179 -15.45 -5.31 -0.13
N LEU A 180 -14.33 -4.64 -0.42
CA LEU A 180 -13.57 -3.90 0.58
C LEU A 180 -14.42 -2.88 1.36
N GLU A 181 -15.17 -2.07 0.64
CA GLU A 181 -16.00 -1.02 1.27
C GLU A 181 -17.19 -1.60 2.04
N ASP A 182 -17.79 -2.70 1.56
CA ASP A 182 -18.92 -3.36 2.22
C ASP A 182 -18.49 -3.99 3.56
N VAL A 183 -17.38 -4.71 3.55
CA VAL A 183 -16.83 -5.33 4.78
C VAL A 183 -16.37 -4.26 5.76
N LYS A 184 -15.69 -3.21 5.28
CA LYS A 184 -15.31 -2.07 6.11
C LYS A 184 -16.53 -1.42 6.79
N ALA A 185 -17.57 -1.14 6.01
CA ALA A 185 -18.79 -0.52 6.55
C ALA A 185 -19.52 -1.42 7.55
N ALA A 186 -19.50 -2.74 7.36
CA ALA A 186 -20.04 -3.71 8.31
C ALA A 186 -19.29 -3.69 9.63
N LEU A 187 -17.96 -3.67 9.60
CA LEU A 187 -17.10 -3.58 10.78
C LEU A 187 -17.32 -2.27 11.55
N GLU A 188 -17.33 -1.13 10.85
CA GLU A 188 -17.54 0.19 11.46
C GLU A 188 -18.94 0.30 12.08
N LYS A 189 -19.98 -0.25 11.43
CA LYS A 189 -21.36 -0.30 11.95
C LYS A 189 -21.47 -1.11 13.24
N ASP A 190 -20.65 -2.14 13.37
CA ASP A 190 -20.59 -2.99 14.55
C ASP A 190 -19.67 -2.42 15.65
N GLY A 191 -19.12 -1.23 15.45
CA GLY A 191 -18.28 -0.52 16.42
C GLY A 191 -16.81 -0.96 16.41
N VAL A 192 -16.37 -1.72 15.40
CA VAL A 192 -14.96 -2.07 15.22
C VAL A 192 -14.23 -0.90 14.60
N ALA A 193 -13.20 -0.40 15.29
CA ALA A 193 -12.36 0.68 14.78
C ALA A 193 -11.42 0.17 13.69
N VAL A 194 -11.65 0.57 12.45
CA VAL A 194 -10.80 0.24 11.30
C VAL A 194 -9.57 1.15 11.29
N GLY A 195 -8.38 0.57 11.33
CA GLY A 195 -7.11 1.31 11.25
C GLY A 195 -6.78 1.74 9.82
N SER A 196 -6.87 0.80 8.87
CA SER A 196 -6.70 1.08 7.43
C SER A 196 -7.56 0.15 6.58
N ALA A 197 -7.90 0.58 5.38
CA ALA A 197 -8.55 -0.26 4.37
C ALA A 197 -8.06 0.14 2.98
N GLU A 198 -7.44 -0.80 2.26
CA GLU A 198 -6.89 -0.52 0.94
C GLU A 198 -6.88 -1.75 0.04
N VAL A 199 -6.86 -1.51 -1.27
CA VAL A 199 -6.60 -2.56 -2.26
C VAL A 199 -5.09 -2.63 -2.50
N THR A 200 -4.52 -3.82 -2.32
CA THR A 200 -3.08 -4.06 -2.47
C THR A 200 -2.78 -5.42 -3.10
N MET A 201 -1.50 -5.67 -3.40
CA MET A 201 -1.01 -6.95 -3.88
C MET A 201 -0.55 -7.79 -2.68
N VAL A 202 -1.24 -8.90 -2.42
CA VAL A 202 -0.96 -9.81 -1.31
C VAL A 202 -0.20 -11.03 -1.85
N PRO A 203 0.96 -11.41 -1.28
CA PRO A 203 1.71 -12.56 -1.72
C PRO A 203 1.00 -13.87 -1.38
N GLN A 204 1.06 -14.85 -2.29
CA GLN A 204 0.51 -16.19 -2.09
C GLN A 204 1.42 -17.07 -1.21
N SER A 205 2.70 -16.76 -1.15
CA SER A 205 3.69 -17.41 -0.33
C SER A 205 4.73 -16.41 0.15
N THR A 206 5.31 -16.62 1.33
CA THR A 206 6.28 -15.72 1.94
C THR A 206 7.66 -16.36 2.08
N VAL A 207 8.70 -15.51 2.06
CA VAL A 207 10.08 -15.87 2.38
C VAL A 207 10.42 -15.30 3.75
N THR A 208 10.71 -16.15 4.71
CA THR A 208 11.08 -15.70 6.06
C THR A 208 12.54 -15.26 6.09
N LEU A 209 12.78 -14.01 6.49
CA LEU A 209 14.12 -13.43 6.58
C LEU A 209 14.50 -13.10 8.03
N ARG A 210 15.82 -13.20 8.30
CA ARG A 210 16.45 -12.83 9.57
C ARG A 210 17.81 -12.16 9.31
N GLY A 211 18.34 -11.48 10.31
CA GLY A 211 19.68 -10.90 10.29
C GLY A 211 19.88 -9.87 9.17
N ARG A 212 21.01 -9.98 8.50
CA ARG A 212 21.43 -9.03 7.46
C ARG A 212 20.48 -8.96 6.27
N ASP A 213 19.92 -10.09 5.85
CA ASP A 213 19.01 -10.12 4.70
C ASP A 213 17.69 -9.42 5.03
N ALA A 214 17.18 -9.56 6.26
CA ALA A 214 16.02 -8.83 6.73
C ALA A 214 16.29 -7.32 6.75
N GLU A 215 17.43 -6.89 7.30
CA GLU A 215 17.81 -5.48 7.36
C GLU A 215 17.95 -4.85 5.96
N GLN A 216 18.66 -5.53 5.05
CA GLN A 216 18.84 -5.05 3.68
C GLN A 216 17.53 -4.98 2.92
N THR A 217 16.65 -5.96 3.08
CA THR A 217 15.35 -5.99 2.44
C THR A 217 14.47 -4.86 2.96
N LEU A 218 14.38 -4.66 4.29
CA LEU A 218 13.63 -3.55 4.88
C LEU A 218 14.12 -2.20 4.37
N LYS A 219 15.45 -2.04 4.27
CA LYS A 219 16.03 -0.80 3.74
C LYS A 219 15.68 -0.56 2.28
N LEU A 220 15.68 -1.61 1.45
CA LEU A 220 15.25 -1.51 0.06
C LEU A 220 13.79 -1.12 -0.05
N LEU A 221 12.90 -1.76 0.72
CA LEU A 221 11.46 -1.45 0.73
C LEU A 221 11.22 0.01 1.17
N GLU A 222 11.89 0.46 2.23
CA GLU A 222 11.78 1.85 2.73
C GLU A 222 12.18 2.87 1.67
N ILE A 223 13.31 2.65 0.99
CA ILE A 223 13.81 3.57 -0.04
C ILE A 223 12.93 3.56 -1.30
N LEU A 224 12.42 2.40 -1.70
CA LEU A 224 11.46 2.30 -2.79
C LEU A 224 10.17 3.07 -2.45
N GLU A 225 9.65 2.88 -1.23
CA GLU A 225 8.46 3.61 -0.78
C GLU A 225 8.70 5.12 -0.63
N ASP A 226 9.91 5.56 -0.31
CA ASP A 226 10.27 6.99 -0.23
C ASP A 226 10.43 7.66 -1.60
N HIS A 227 10.45 6.90 -2.70
CA HIS A 227 10.56 7.44 -4.04
C HIS A 227 9.27 8.18 -4.45
N ASP A 228 9.41 9.36 -5.07
CA ASP A 228 8.29 10.27 -5.36
C ASP A 228 7.28 9.73 -6.38
N ASP A 229 7.71 8.85 -7.28
CA ASP A 229 6.85 8.24 -8.30
C ASP A 229 6.24 6.91 -7.83
N VAL A 230 6.78 6.29 -6.78
CA VAL A 230 6.28 5.02 -6.25
C VAL A 230 5.03 5.26 -5.40
N GLN A 231 3.94 4.58 -5.73
CA GLN A 231 2.69 4.64 -4.99
C GLN A 231 2.62 3.55 -3.92
N LYS A 232 2.93 2.30 -4.32
CA LYS A 232 2.88 1.13 -3.45
C LYS A 232 4.05 0.20 -3.73
N VAL A 233 4.51 -0.47 -2.68
CA VAL A 233 5.47 -1.57 -2.76
C VAL A 233 4.83 -2.78 -2.09
N ALA A 234 4.80 -3.90 -2.78
CA ALA A 234 4.41 -5.20 -2.22
C ALA A 234 5.60 -6.15 -2.29
N ALA A 235 5.80 -6.93 -1.23
CA ALA A 235 6.88 -7.89 -1.14
C ALA A 235 6.40 -9.18 -0.47
N ASN A 236 6.97 -10.32 -0.88
CA ASN A 236 6.65 -11.61 -0.29
C ASN A 236 7.53 -11.95 0.92
N VAL A 237 7.98 -10.94 1.65
CA VAL A 237 8.82 -11.11 2.84
C VAL A 237 7.98 -11.34 4.09
N ASP A 238 8.40 -12.27 4.94
CA ASP A 238 7.94 -12.39 6.33
C ASP A 238 9.13 -12.18 7.27
N ILE A 239 8.99 -11.26 8.22
CA ILE A 239 10.01 -10.98 9.23
C ILE A 239 9.44 -11.34 10.60
N PRO A 240 10.07 -12.29 11.34
CA PRO A 240 9.63 -12.65 12.68
C PRO A 240 9.60 -11.44 13.62
N GLN A 241 8.64 -11.42 14.55
CA GLN A 241 8.43 -10.30 15.49
C GLN A 241 9.71 -9.96 16.28
N GLU A 242 10.43 -10.97 16.73
CA GLU A 242 11.71 -10.82 17.45
C GLU A 242 12.75 -10.03 16.63
N GLU A 243 12.77 -10.29 15.32
CA GLU A 243 13.68 -9.62 14.39
C GLU A 243 13.28 -8.18 14.14
N VAL A 244 11.97 -7.90 14.05
CA VAL A 244 11.42 -6.55 13.95
C VAL A 244 11.80 -5.72 15.18
N GLU A 245 11.64 -6.27 16.38
CA GLU A 245 12.02 -5.61 17.63
C GLU A 245 13.51 -5.32 17.69
N ARG A 246 14.34 -6.28 17.30
CA ARG A 246 15.80 -6.12 17.22
C ARG A 246 16.24 -4.99 16.28
N LEU A 247 15.58 -4.88 15.12
CA LEU A 247 15.90 -3.86 14.11
C LEU A 247 15.31 -2.47 14.42
N SER A 248 14.37 -2.41 15.37
CA SER A 248 13.73 -1.16 15.81
C SER A 248 14.38 -0.56 17.05
N ALA A 249 15.22 -1.33 17.76
CA ALA A 249 15.97 -0.90 18.94
C ALA A 249 17.26 -0.17 18.56
#